data_391c7b4891b7a9f8196e03f0c01d2fb3
#
_entry.id   391c7b4891b7a9f8196e03f0c01d2fb3
#
_cell.length_a   1.000
_cell.length_b   1.000
_cell.length_c   1.000
_cell.angle_alpha   90.00
_cell.angle_beta   90.00
_cell.angle_gamma   90.00
#
_symmetry.space_group_name_H-M   'P 1'
#
loop_
_entity.id
_entity.type
_entity.pdbx_description
1 polymer ?
#
loop_
_entity_poly.entity_id
_entity_poly.type
_entity_poly.pdbx_seq_one_letter_code
_entity_poly.pdbx_strand_id
1 'polypeptide(L)'
;MKTLYNILFLFILFFFCHSCSEDLVGKITTGTITGKVVKKGTNTPIANVKIYTSPTTQTVFSGTDGTFKLENVPLGDYSVKAELTGYLASFQGVNLKTENAVSVVFELSDDNSLNSPPSIPQLLTPADNSVDQPTSVTLTWSCTDPDPGDSLKLKFKLIVKNSLNNTVFEKSDIKTKSYVLDNLNFGVTYFWQIVANDTVNPDVYSAVKQFKVSDTPNNRFHYVKKSGSNYYIISSNETGQNFQLTSNAVNSWRPRLNNDAGLIAYLQTVSGTTQIFTAKKDGSNVKQVTTNQPVLGYNYEDLDFCWSANGSELIYPAFNKLYKINKDGSGLTLIYTTSDGNFITECDWSIDGSKIALKTNDVNGYNVKIFIIDLLGNVVQTVLSGQSGAAGGLNFSIAGNKLLFARDISGYENPNHRQLDSRIFLYDLNANTATDISQISKKPLGTNDLDPRFSPNDAEVIFMNTSNDGISQKDIVKITFNNANTEYLRTTLFANAEMPDWE
;
A
#
# COMPACT_ATOMS: atom_id res chain seq x y z
N MET A 1 66.53 -69.34 -85.59
CA MET A 1 65.49 -69.20 -84.57
C MET A 1 65.73 -68.11 -83.49
N LYS A 2 66.96 -67.72 -83.16
CA LYS A 2 67.24 -66.65 -82.14
C LYS A 2 66.93 -65.24 -82.61
N THR A 3 67.01 -64.99 -83.92
CA THR A 3 66.73 -63.63 -84.51
C THR A 3 65.22 -63.32 -84.59
N LEU A 4 64.37 -64.36 -84.72
CA LEU A 4 62.95 -64.14 -84.86
C LEU A 4 62.31 -63.84 -83.49
N TYR A 5 62.87 -64.37 -82.38
CA TYR A 5 62.43 -64.11 -81.01
C TYR A 5 62.74 -62.66 -80.56
N ASN A 6 63.86 -62.13 -80.96
CA ASN A 6 64.23 -60.75 -80.60
C ASN A 6 63.40 -59.69 -81.35
N ILE A 7 62.94 -59.98 -82.60
CA ILE A 7 62.03 -59.07 -83.31
C ILE A 7 60.64 -59.13 -82.78
N LEU A 8 60.13 -60.32 -82.31
CA LEU A 8 58.84 -60.45 -81.71
C LEU A 8 58.81 -59.79 -80.31
N PHE A 9 59.93 -59.84 -79.54
CA PHE A 9 60.06 -59.17 -78.26
C PHE A 9 60.15 -57.64 -78.37
N LEU A 10 60.83 -57.17 -79.49
CA LEU A 10 60.90 -55.75 -79.75
C LEU A 10 59.52 -55.17 -80.22
N PHE A 11 58.70 -56.00 -80.91
CA PHE A 11 57.38 -55.62 -81.39
C PHE A 11 56.32 -55.64 -80.23
N ILE A 12 56.49 -56.52 -79.29
CA ILE A 12 55.63 -56.56 -78.05
C ILE A 12 55.99 -55.36 -77.13
N LEU A 13 57.29 -54.93 -77.07
CA LEU A 13 57.68 -53.75 -76.28
C LEU A 13 57.19 -52.45 -76.87
N PHE A 14 56.92 -52.37 -78.19
CA PHE A 14 56.42 -51.16 -78.86
C PHE A 14 54.90 -50.96 -78.69
N PHE A 15 54.13 -52.00 -78.28
CA PHE A 15 52.72 -51.94 -78.09
C PHE A 15 52.31 -51.50 -76.64
N PHE A 16 53.28 -51.40 -75.70
CA PHE A 16 52.97 -50.97 -74.32
C PHE A 16 53.23 -49.44 -74.08
N CYS A 17 53.56 -48.62 -75.02
CA CYS A 17 53.87 -47.21 -74.87
C CYS A 17 52.80 -46.25 -75.40
N HIS A 18 51.59 -46.76 -75.69
CA HIS A 18 50.48 -45.85 -76.08
C HIS A 18 49.23 -46.10 -75.18
N SER A 19 49.28 -45.65 -73.94
CA SER A 19 48.07 -45.28 -73.17
C SER A 19 48.44 -44.41 -71.97
N CYS A 20 48.79 -43.17 -72.24
CA CYS A 20 48.60 -42.14 -71.32
C CYS A 20 47.55 -41.19 -71.99
N SER A 21 46.24 -41.57 -71.83
CA SER A 21 45.19 -40.60 -71.94
C SER A 21 45.26 -39.79 -70.65
N GLU A 22 45.76 -38.55 -70.73
CA GLU A 22 45.44 -37.57 -69.75
C GLU A 22 43.92 -37.41 -69.82
N ASP A 23 43.16 -38.04 -68.82
CA ASP A 23 41.83 -37.62 -68.53
C ASP A 23 41.90 -36.15 -68.10
N LEU A 24 41.47 -35.26 -68.99
CA LEU A 24 41.18 -33.88 -68.67
C LEU A 24 40.18 -33.96 -67.52
N VAL A 25 40.70 -33.82 -66.29
CA VAL A 25 39.82 -33.55 -65.10
C VAL A 25 39.03 -32.31 -65.51
N GLY A 26 37.75 -32.52 -65.90
CA GLY A 26 36.86 -31.42 -66.23
C GLY A 26 36.88 -30.42 -65.07
N LYS A 27 37.08 -29.16 -65.38
CA LYS A 27 37.12 -28.06 -64.46
C LYS A 27 35.83 -28.22 -63.61
N ILE A 28 35.96 -28.65 -62.28
CA ILE A 28 34.85 -28.79 -61.38
C ILE A 28 34.30 -27.41 -61.24
N THR A 29 33.08 -27.19 -61.78
CA THR A 29 32.37 -25.93 -61.61
C THR A 29 31.92 -25.84 -60.14
N THR A 30 32.26 -24.76 -59.46
CA THR A 30 31.98 -24.52 -58.06
C THR A 30 31.13 -23.27 -57.90
N GLY A 31 30.32 -23.21 -56.85
CA GLY A 31 29.55 -22.04 -56.43
C GLY A 31 29.85 -21.67 -55.00
N THR A 32 29.04 -20.80 -54.45
CA THR A 32 29.20 -20.27 -53.09
C THR A 32 27.89 -20.44 -52.33
N ILE A 33 27.96 -20.88 -51.06
CA ILE A 33 26.83 -20.85 -50.14
C ILE A 33 27.12 -19.79 -49.06
N THR A 34 26.27 -18.82 -48.95
CA THR A 34 26.32 -17.76 -47.92
C THR A 34 25.17 -17.90 -46.94
N GLY A 35 25.27 -17.27 -45.80
CA GLY A 35 24.13 -17.26 -44.93
C GLY A 35 24.35 -16.49 -43.63
N LYS A 36 23.34 -16.54 -42.82
CA LYS A 36 23.34 -15.92 -41.47
C LYS A 36 22.76 -16.87 -40.47
N VAL A 37 23.33 -16.87 -39.24
CA VAL A 37 22.84 -17.63 -38.12
C VAL A 37 22.34 -16.63 -37.08
N VAL A 38 21.11 -16.79 -36.65
CA VAL A 38 20.44 -15.94 -35.65
C VAL A 38 19.74 -16.77 -34.58
N LYS A 39 19.52 -16.18 -33.45
CA LYS A 39 18.71 -16.79 -32.36
C LYS A 39 17.22 -16.69 -32.72
N LYS A 40 16.52 -17.81 -32.64
CA LYS A 40 15.10 -17.88 -32.92
C LYS A 40 14.31 -16.96 -31.97
N GLY A 41 13.38 -16.21 -32.52
CA GLY A 41 12.50 -15.30 -31.78
C GLY A 41 13.07 -13.91 -31.52
N THR A 42 14.41 -13.75 -31.43
CA THR A 42 15.05 -12.42 -31.22
C THR A 42 15.78 -11.89 -32.43
N ASN A 43 16.09 -12.76 -33.39
CA ASN A 43 16.93 -12.47 -34.56
C ASN A 43 18.35 -11.95 -34.22
N THR A 44 18.81 -12.15 -32.99
CA THR A 44 20.14 -11.76 -32.54
C THR A 44 21.19 -12.62 -33.27
N PRO A 45 22.25 -12.05 -33.90
CA PRO A 45 23.30 -12.81 -34.53
C PRO A 45 24.02 -13.76 -33.56
N ILE A 46 24.33 -14.97 -34.00
CA ILE A 46 25.11 -15.95 -33.23
C ILE A 46 26.46 -16.17 -33.89
N ALA A 47 27.55 -15.90 -33.18
CA ALA A 47 28.90 -16.10 -33.58
C ALA A 47 29.42 -17.54 -33.30
N ASN A 48 30.47 -17.95 -33.96
CA ASN A 48 31.19 -19.23 -33.75
C ASN A 48 30.32 -20.49 -33.94
N VAL A 49 29.21 -20.38 -34.67
CA VAL A 49 28.43 -21.56 -35.08
C VAL A 49 29.21 -22.32 -36.14
N LYS A 50 29.39 -23.62 -35.93
CA LYS A 50 30.02 -24.53 -36.88
C LYS A 50 29.06 -24.81 -38.03
N ILE A 51 29.46 -24.45 -39.27
CA ILE A 51 28.66 -24.65 -40.48
C ILE A 51 29.43 -25.63 -41.40
N TYR A 52 28.75 -26.69 -41.82
CA TYR A 52 29.33 -27.69 -42.73
C TYR A 52 28.27 -28.31 -43.64
N THR A 53 28.71 -28.95 -44.73
CA THR A 53 27.81 -29.60 -45.68
C THR A 53 27.82 -31.12 -45.54
N SER A 54 26.73 -31.75 -46.00
CA SER A 54 26.66 -33.19 -46.26
C SER A 54 26.08 -33.38 -47.69
N PRO A 55 26.78 -33.98 -48.66
CA PRO A 55 28.19 -34.45 -48.61
C PRO A 55 29.18 -33.38 -48.15
N THR A 56 30.24 -33.82 -47.42
CA THR A 56 31.21 -32.91 -46.83
C THR A 56 32.04 -32.20 -47.89
N THR A 57 32.07 -30.86 -47.88
CA THR A 57 32.96 -30.06 -48.70
C THR A 57 33.97 -29.30 -47.85
N GLN A 58 33.51 -28.40 -47.00
CA GLN A 58 34.32 -27.65 -46.04
C GLN A 58 33.52 -27.32 -44.80
N THR A 59 34.20 -26.87 -43.74
CA THR A 59 33.63 -26.39 -42.51
C THR A 59 34.06 -24.96 -42.27
N VAL A 60 33.12 -24.07 -41.94
CA VAL A 60 33.38 -22.67 -41.56
C VAL A 60 32.67 -22.36 -40.25
N PHE A 61 32.97 -21.19 -39.67
CA PHE A 61 32.30 -20.68 -38.48
C PHE A 61 31.66 -19.33 -38.76
N SER A 62 30.51 -19.05 -38.16
CA SER A 62 29.86 -17.75 -38.29
C SER A 62 30.65 -16.64 -37.60
N GLY A 63 30.67 -15.46 -38.22
CA GLY A 63 31.27 -14.24 -37.67
C GLY A 63 30.49 -13.63 -36.53
N THR A 64 30.98 -12.55 -35.94
CA THR A 64 30.30 -11.81 -34.83
C THR A 64 28.96 -11.23 -35.24
N ASP A 65 28.75 -10.99 -36.53
CA ASP A 65 27.49 -10.55 -37.13
C ASP A 65 26.57 -11.72 -37.54
N GLY A 66 26.97 -12.96 -37.20
CA GLY A 66 26.28 -14.20 -37.54
C GLY A 66 26.46 -14.66 -39.00
N THR A 67 27.16 -13.93 -39.85
CA THR A 67 27.32 -14.31 -41.26
C THR A 67 28.35 -15.42 -41.46
N PHE A 68 28.17 -16.22 -42.52
CA PHE A 68 29.12 -17.24 -42.94
C PHE A 68 29.18 -17.36 -44.45
N LYS A 69 30.29 -17.95 -44.98
CA LYS A 69 30.50 -18.17 -46.40
C LYS A 69 31.25 -19.47 -46.62
N LEU A 70 30.67 -20.37 -47.42
CA LEU A 70 31.31 -21.59 -47.95
C LEU A 70 31.65 -21.32 -49.40
N GLU A 71 32.93 -21.26 -49.74
CA GLU A 71 33.43 -20.95 -51.10
C GLU A 71 33.88 -22.22 -51.83
N ASN A 72 33.92 -22.17 -53.14
CA ASN A 72 34.42 -23.29 -54.01
C ASN A 72 33.68 -24.60 -53.75
N VAL A 73 32.38 -24.54 -53.43
CA VAL A 73 31.55 -25.73 -53.25
C VAL A 73 31.16 -26.28 -54.61
N PRO A 74 31.46 -27.57 -54.96
CA PRO A 74 31.03 -28.17 -56.22
C PRO A 74 29.53 -28.03 -56.43
N LEU A 75 29.07 -27.93 -57.65
CA LEU A 75 27.64 -27.89 -57.94
C LEU A 75 26.99 -29.23 -57.53
N GLY A 76 25.80 -29.16 -56.90
CA GLY A 76 25.11 -30.33 -56.38
C GLY A 76 24.08 -30.03 -55.30
N ASP A 77 23.51 -31.08 -54.74
CA ASP A 77 22.57 -31.03 -53.66
C ASP A 77 23.30 -31.26 -52.33
N TYR A 78 23.07 -30.35 -51.39
CA TYR A 78 23.70 -30.37 -50.06
C TYR A 78 22.69 -30.20 -48.96
N SER A 79 22.91 -30.87 -47.84
CA SER A 79 22.37 -30.48 -46.52
C SER A 79 23.42 -29.61 -45.84
N VAL A 80 23.17 -28.32 -45.67
CA VAL A 80 24.00 -27.42 -44.87
C VAL A 80 23.53 -27.53 -43.41
N LYS A 81 24.47 -27.78 -42.47
CA LYS A 81 24.19 -27.96 -41.06
C LYS A 81 24.83 -26.85 -40.23
N ALA A 82 24.15 -26.43 -39.19
CA ALA A 82 24.59 -25.43 -38.18
C ALA A 82 24.56 -26.05 -36.80
N GLU A 83 25.68 -26.05 -36.07
CA GLU A 83 25.85 -26.66 -34.74
C GLU A 83 26.64 -25.71 -33.82
N LEU A 84 26.13 -25.50 -32.62
CA LEU A 84 26.80 -24.79 -31.53
C LEU A 84 26.35 -25.38 -30.20
N THR A 85 27.27 -25.61 -29.28
CA THR A 85 26.96 -26.06 -27.93
C THR A 85 25.99 -25.08 -27.24
N GLY A 86 24.92 -25.59 -26.65
CA GLY A 86 23.85 -24.78 -26.02
C GLY A 86 22.73 -24.40 -26.99
N TYR A 87 22.77 -24.86 -28.23
CA TYR A 87 21.70 -24.69 -29.21
C TYR A 87 21.35 -26.04 -29.87
N LEU A 88 20.07 -26.18 -30.22
CA LEU A 88 19.61 -27.31 -31.03
C LEU A 88 20.20 -27.19 -32.44
N ALA A 89 20.87 -28.27 -32.92
CA ALA A 89 21.40 -28.32 -34.28
C ALA A 89 20.30 -28.15 -35.32
N SER A 90 20.59 -27.42 -36.41
CA SER A 90 19.65 -27.17 -37.49
C SER A 90 20.28 -27.49 -38.83
N PHE A 91 19.47 -27.85 -39.83
CA PHE A 91 19.95 -28.08 -41.21
C PHE A 91 18.94 -27.55 -42.22
N GLN A 92 19.49 -27.21 -43.41
CA GLN A 92 18.70 -26.79 -44.57
C GLN A 92 19.24 -27.44 -45.85
N GLY A 93 18.32 -27.88 -46.73
CA GLY A 93 18.64 -28.35 -48.04
C GLY A 93 18.98 -27.21 -48.98
N VAL A 94 20.11 -27.34 -49.73
CA VAL A 94 20.56 -26.38 -50.72
C VAL A 94 20.86 -27.11 -52.02
N ASN A 95 20.25 -26.62 -53.12
CA ASN A 95 20.58 -27.07 -54.47
C ASN A 95 21.44 -25.99 -55.17
N LEU A 96 22.72 -26.28 -55.35
CA LEU A 96 23.67 -25.37 -55.94
C LEU A 96 23.85 -25.74 -57.42
N LYS A 97 23.08 -25.09 -58.30
CA LYS A 97 23.01 -25.39 -59.75
C LYS A 97 23.91 -24.51 -60.62
N THR A 98 24.34 -23.38 -60.12
CA THR A 98 25.08 -22.35 -60.81
C THR A 98 26.24 -21.83 -60.00
N GLU A 99 27.17 -21.13 -60.57
CA GLU A 99 28.28 -20.45 -59.88
C GLU A 99 27.79 -19.30 -58.97
N ASN A 100 26.51 -18.92 -59.07
CA ASN A 100 25.92 -17.88 -58.22
C ASN A 100 25.79 -18.34 -56.78
N ALA A 101 25.92 -17.37 -55.86
CA ALA A 101 25.76 -17.65 -54.45
C ALA A 101 24.29 -17.99 -54.06
N VAL A 102 24.11 -19.05 -53.26
CA VAL A 102 22.84 -19.38 -52.60
C VAL A 102 22.92 -18.94 -51.17
N SER A 103 21.87 -18.25 -50.67
CA SER A 103 21.81 -17.76 -49.28
C SER A 103 20.85 -18.58 -48.44
N VAL A 104 21.26 -18.90 -47.20
CA VAL A 104 20.45 -19.61 -46.20
C VAL A 104 20.46 -18.88 -44.86
N VAL A 105 19.37 -18.97 -44.10
CA VAL A 105 19.32 -18.41 -42.76
C VAL A 105 19.00 -19.54 -41.77
N PHE A 106 19.79 -19.64 -40.73
CA PHE A 106 19.54 -20.56 -39.63
C PHE A 106 19.00 -19.80 -38.44
N GLU A 107 17.83 -20.22 -37.93
CA GLU A 107 17.27 -19.80 -36.64
C GLU A 107 17.52 -20.91 -35.61
N LEU A 108 18.49 -20.71 -34.71
CA LEU A 108 18.82 -21.69 -33.69
C LEU A 108 18.00 -21.41 -32.41
N SER A 109 17.42 -22.47 -31.86
CA SER A 109 16.77 -22.48 -30.54
C SER A 109 17.75 -22.92 -29.48
N ASP A 110 17.61 -22.39 -28.24
CA ASP A 110 18.40 -22.88 -27.11
C ASP A 110 18.16 -24.39 -26.91
N ASP A 111 19.21 -25.14 -26.60
CA ASP A 111 19.12 -26.55 -26.22
C ASP A 111 18.90 -26.64 -24.69
N ASN A 112 17.66 -26.86 -24.31
CA ASN A 112 17.27 -26.99 -22.92
C ASN A 112 17.23 -28.45 -22.43
N SER A 113 17.75 -29.38 -23.21
CA SER A 113 17.69 -30.84 -22.89
C SER A 113 18.45 -31.22 -21.61
N LEU A 114 19.37 -30.36 -21.15
CA LEU A 114 20.14 -30.55 -19.93
C LEU A 114 19.70 -29.62 -18.79
N ASN A 115 18.68 -28.77 -19.03
CA ASN A 115 18.19 -27.88 -17.98
C ASN A 115 17.39 -28.64 -16.94
N SER A 116 17.80 -28.50 -15.68
CA SER A 116 17.16 -29.11 -14.51
C SER A 116 16.19 -28.12 -13.85
N PRO A 117 15.08 -28.59 -13.25
CA PRO A 117 14.16 -27.70 -12.55
C PRO A 117 14.81 -27.08 -11.29
N PRO A 118 14.33 -25.90 -10.84
CA PRO A 118 14.74 -25.32 -9.56
C PRO A 118 14.47 -26.26 -8.40
N SER A 119 15.21 -26.09 -7.32
CA SER A 119 14.91 -26.80 -6.05
C SER A 119 13.53 -26.37 -5.52
N ILE A 120 12.86 -27.25 -4.76
CA ILE A 120 11.60 -26.89 -4.08
C ILE A 120 11.86 -25.72 -3.13
N PRO A 121 11.14 -24.57 -3.25
CA PRO A 121 11.33 -23.44 -2.37
C PRO A 121 11.06 -23.83 -0.91
N GLN A 122 11.99 -23.51 -0.02
CA GLN A 122 11.85 -23.71 1.41
C GLN A 122 11.43 -22.41 2.07
N LEU A 123 10.23 -22.36 2.63
CA LEU A 123 9.70 -21.18 3.32
C LEU A 123 10.40 -21.04 4.68
N LEU A 124 10.95 -19.85 5.00
CA LEU A 124 11.75 -19.60 6.19
C LEU A 124 10.96 -18.82 7.24
N THR A 125 10.64 -17.57 6.95
CA THR A 125 9.88 -16.69 7.86
C THR A 125 8.59 -16.17 7.21
N PRO A 126 7.51 -16.05 7.99
CA PRO A 126 7.32 -16.51 9.37
C PRO A 126 7.41 -18.03 9.52
N ALA A 127 7.70 -18.49 10.73
CA ALA A 127 7.63 -19.92 11.04
C ALA A 127 6.20 -20.45 10.82
N ASP A 128 6.07 -21.70 10.45
CA ASP A 128 4.74 -22.30 10.26
C ASP A 128 3.95 -22.31 11.57
N ASN A 129 2.65 -21.98 11.48
CA ASN A 129 1.74 -21.83 12.63
C ASN A 129 2.15 -20.72 13.62
N SER A 130 3.01 -19.77 13.24
CA SER A 130 3.33 -18.64 14.12
C SER A 130 2.11 -17.77 14.36
N VAL A 131 1.97 -17.27 15.58
CA VAL A 131 0.91 -16.37 16.03
C VAL A 131 1.47 -14.99 16.38
N ASP A 132 0.59 -14.04 16.69
CA ASP A 132 0.93 -12.68 17.12
C ASP A 132 1.86 -11.93 16.14
N GLN A 133 1.70 -12.23 14.84
CA GLN A 133 2.45 -11.52 13.81
C GLN A 133 1.92 -10.09 13.66
N PRO A 134 2.78 -9.12 13.31
CA PRO A 134 2.35 -7.75 13.03
C PRO A 134 1.51 -7.68 11.75
N THR A 135 0.85 -6.54 11.52
CA THR A 135 0.09 -6.26 10.28
C THR A 135 0.96 -6.03 9.04
N SER A 136 2.27 -6.00 9.22
CA SER A 136 3.30 -6.01 8.17
C SER A 136 4.28 -7.12 8.44
N VAL A 137 4.40 -8.10 7.54
CA VAL A 137 5.22 -9.32 7.73
C VAL A 137 6.19 -9.47 6.58
N THR A 138 7.46 -9.70 6.88
CA THR A 138 8.45 -10.05 5.87
C THR A 138 8.46 -11.56 5.65
N LEU A 139 8.00 -11.99 4.49
CA LEU A 139 8.08 -13.37 4.02
C LEU A 139 9.47 -13.63 3.45
N THR A 140 10.12 -14.73 3.84
CA THR A 140 11.42 -15.15 3.29
C THR A 140 11.44 -16.62 2.93
N TRP A 141 12.23 -16.96 1.92
CA TRP A 141 12.40 -18.33 1.46
C TRP A 141 13.79 -18.57 0.91
N SER A 142 14.17 -19.84 0.76
CA SER A 142 15.35 -20.25 0.01
C SER A 142 14.94 -21.10 -1.19
N CYS A 143 15.68 -20.95 -2.27
CA CYS A 143 15.55 -21.75 -3.48
C CYS A 143 16.84 -21.60 -4.28
N THR A 144 17.28 -22.66 -4.95
CA THR A 144 18.46 -22.66 -5.82
C THR A 144 18.11 -23.31 -7.15
N ASP A 145 18.80 -22.91 -8.18
CA ASP A 145 18.81 -23.59 -9.46
C ASP A 145 20.14 -24.30 -9.62
N PRO A 146 20.15 -25.60 -9.98
CA PRO A 146 21.38 -26.37 -10.13
C PRO A 146 22.17 -25.97 -11.39
N ASP A 147 21.54 -25.30 -12.37
CA ASP A 147 22.18 -25.02 -13.63
C ASP A 147 22.99 -23.72 -13.59
N PRO A 148 24.27 -23.74 -14.05
CA PRO A 148 25.11 -22.55 -14.08
C PRO A 148 24.49 -21.44 -14.93
N GLY A 149 24.26 -20.26 -14.35
CA GLY A 149 23.72 -19.08 -15.01
C GLY A 149 22.20 -18.93 -14.98
N ASP A 150 21.44 -19.94 -14.59
CA ASP A 150 19.99 -19.84 -14.50
C ASP A 150 19.50 -19.22 -13.19
N SER A 151 20.36 -19.11 -12.19
CA SER A 151 20.07 -18.35 -10.96
C SER A 151 19.63 -16.89 -11.24
N LEU A 152 20.06 -16.29 -12.36
CA LEU A 152 19.64 -14.95 -12.82
C LEU A 152 18.27 -14.95 -13.50
N LYS A 153 17.79 -16.10 -13.98
CA LYS A 153 16.50 -16.27 -14.65
C LYS A 153 15.42 -16.69 -13.66
N LEU A 154 15.81 -17.19 -12.48
CA LEU A 154 14.89 -17.70 -11.47
C LEU A 154 13.95 -16.60 -10.98
N LYS A 155 12.67 -16.84 -11.14
CA LYS A 155 11.58 -15.96 -10.73
C LYS A 155 10.68 -16.66 -9.75
N PHE A 156 10.03 -15.88 -8.89
CA PHE A 156 9.08 -16.41 -7.93
C PHE A 156 7.70 -15.77 -8.10
N LYS A 157 6.68 -16.56 -7.85
CA LYS A 157 5.30 -16.10 -7.65
C LYS A 157 4.92 -16.36 -6.20
N LEU A 158 4.48 -15.33 -5.51
CA LEU A 158 3.89 -15.40 -4.17
C LEU A 158 2.37 -15.53 -4.29
N ILE A 159 1.80 -16.47 -3.57
CA ILE A 159 0.36 -16.68 -3.44
C ILE A 159 0.02 -16.60 -1.95
N VAL A 160 -0.90 -15.70 -1.58
CA VAL A 160 -1.38 -15.55 -0.20
C VAL A 160 -2.91 -15.65 -0.19
N LYS A 161 -3.43 -16.42 0.76
CA LYS A 161 -4.86 -16.58 1.05
C LYS A 161 -5.12 -16.28 2.52
N ASN A 162 -6.34 -15.93 2.88
CA ASN A 162 -6.71 -15.76 4.28
C ASN A 162 -7.86 -16.69 4.66
N SER A 163 -8.14 -16.78 5.95
CA SER A 163 -9.22 -17.62 6.50
C SER A 163 -10.63 -17.08 6.20
N LEU A 164 -10.77 -15.87 5.65
CA LEU A 164 -12.05 -15.22 5.39
C LEU A 164 -12.50 -15.39 3.93
N ASN A 165 -11.54 -15.39 2.99
CA ASN A 165 -11.80 -15.58 1.55
C ASN A 165 -10.62 -16.29 0.87
N ASN A 166 -10.87 -16.90 -0.29
CA ASN A 166 -9.93 -17.86 -0.89
C ASN A 166 -8.68 -17.24 -1.52
N THR A 167 -8.72 -16.00 -2.00
CA THR A 167 -7.56 -15.35 -2.62
C THR A 167 -7.47 -13.92 -2.13
N VAL A 168 -6.33 -13.59 -1.53
CA VAL A 168 -6.09 -12.27 -0.96
C VAL A 168 -5.09 -11.50 -1.81
N PHE A 169 -4.03 -12.17 -2.27
CA PHE A 169 -2.92 -11.51 -2.93
C PHE A 169 -2.12 -12.49 -3.78
N GLU A 170 -1.75 -12.08 -4.98
CA GLU A 170 -0.80 -12.77 -5.84
C GLU A 170 0.21 -11.76 -6.41
N LYS A 171 1.49 -12.11 -6.40
CA LYS A 171 2.57 -11.32 -6.97
C LYS A 171 3.51 -12.19 -7.76
N SER A 172 3.68 -11.93 -9.05
CA SER A 172 4.59 -12.63 -9.95
C SER A 172 5.87 -11.84 -10.19
N ASP A 173 6.84 -12.47 -10.87
CA ASP A 173 8.11 -11.89 -11.30
C ASP A 173 8.98 -11.34 -10.15
N ILE A 174 8.87 -11.90 -8.96
CA ILE A 174 9.73 -11.58 -7.82
C ILE A 174 11.11 -12.19 -8.09
N LYS A 175 12.16 -11.37 -8.02
CA LYS A 175 13.56 -11.78 -8.24
C LYS A 175 14.36 -11.92 -6.93
N THR A 176 13.81 -11.43 -5.84
CA THR A 176 14.37 -11.54 -4.48
C THR A 176 13.83 -12.79 -3.79
N LYS A 177 14.49 -13.23 -2.73
CA LYS A 177 14.01 -14.33 -1.88
C LYS A 177 13.31 -13.81 -0.62
N SER A 178 12.72 -12.63 -0.72
CA SER A 178 11.93 -11.99 0.32
C SER A 178 10.85 -11.09 -0.28
N TYR A 179 9.75 -10.91 0.47
CA TYR A 179 8.67 -9.99 0.13
C TYR A 179 8.05 -9.44 1.42
N VAL A 180 7.82 -8.13 1.49
CA VAL A 180 7.08 -7.50 2.59
C VAL A 180 5.61 -7.50 2.24
N LEU A 181 4.80 -8.13 3.07
CA LEU A 181 3.34 -8.20 2.95
C LEU A 181 2.72 -7.28 3.99
N ASP A 182 2.17 -6.16 3.55
CA ASP A 182 1.61 -5.09 4.37
C ASP A 182 0.09 -5.11 4.41
N ASN A 183 -0.48 -4.32 5.32
CA ASN A 183 -1.92 -4.10 5.47
C ASN A 183 -2.71 -5.38 5.75
N LEU A 184 -2.14 -6.25 6.55
CA LEU A 184 -2.80 -7.46 7.01
C LEU A 184 -3.84 -7.12 8.07
N ASN A 185 -4.96 -7.84 8.06
CA ASN A 185 -6.04 -7.66 9.03
C ASN A 185 -5.71 -8.34 10.36
N PHE A 186 -6.04 -7.68 11.46
CA PHE A 186 -5.91 -8.23 12.80
C PHE A 186 -6.74 -9.51 12.99
N GLY A 187 -6.23 -10.44 13.77
CA GLY A 187 -6.89 -11.69 14.13
C GLY A 187 -7.04 -12.72 13.00
N VAL A 188 -6.57 -12.41 11.79
CA VAL A 188 -6.74 -13.24 10.59
C VAL A 188 -5.56 -14.17 10.41
N THR A 189 -5.84 -15.42 10.04
CA THR A 189 -4.84 -16.40 9.62
C THR A 189 -4.60 -16.31 8.12
N TYR A 190 -3.34 -16.21 7.73
CA TYR A 190 -2.88 -16.15 6.35
C TYR A 190 -2.12 -17.42 5.99
N PHE A 191 -2.39 -17.93 4.80
CA PHE A 191 -1.72 -19.09 4.19
C PHE A 191 -0.89 -18.58 3.02
N TRP A 192 0.36 -19.02 2.90
CA TRP A 192 1.21 -18.56 1.83
C TRP A 192 2.04 -19.66 1.20
N GLN A 193 2.37 -19.48 -0.07
CA GLN A 193 3.10 -20.42 -0.91
C GLN A 193 3.97 -19.66 -1.90
N ILE A 194 5.14 -20.20 -2.20
CA ILE A 194 6.03 -19.73 -3.24
C ILE A 194 6.04 -20.72 -4.39
N VAL A 195 5.99 -20.22 -5.59
CA VAL A 195 6.17 -20.95 -6.84
C VAL A 195 7.45 -20.45 -7.49
N ALA A 196 8.40 -21.35 -7.73
CA ALA A 196 9.64 -21.03 -8.46
C ALA A 196 9.51 -21.39 -9.94
N ASN A 197 10.02 -20.55 -10.81
CA ASN A 197 10.01 -20.71 -12.25
C ASN A 197 11.37 -20.27 -12.83
N ASP A 198 12.02 -21.15 -13.62
CA ASP A 198 13.26 -20.90 -14.35
C ASP A 198 13.05 -20.52 -15.83
N THR A 199 11.80 -20.36 -16.25
CA THR A 199 11.35 -20.07 -17.62
C THR A 199 11.46 -21.23 -18.62
N VAL A 200 11.96 -22.37 -18.19
CA VAL A 200 12.23 -23.57 -19.03
C VAL A 200 11.43 -24.76 -18.56
N ASN A 201 11.53 -25.08 -17.28
CA ASN A 201 10.86 -26.22 -16.67
C ASN A 201 9.45 -25.87 -16.14
N PRO A 202 8.61 -26.87 -15.83
CA PRO A 202 7.35 -26.64 -15.12
C PRO A 202 7.57 -25.96 -13.75
N ASP A 203 6.60 -25.19 -13.34
CA ASP A 203 6.57 -24.52 -12.05
C ASP A 203 6.81 -25.47 -10.87
N VAL A 204 7.67 -25.07 -9.92
CA VAL A 204 8.00 -25.83 -8.71
C VAL A 204 7.39 -25.14 -7.49
N TYR A 205 6.52 -25.84 -6.78
CA TYR A 205 5.72 -25.33 -5.66
C TYR A 205 6.37 -25.68 -4.32
N SER A 206 6.39 -24.71 -3.40
CA SER A 206 6.70 -24.96 -1.99
C SER A 206 5.57 -25.71 -1.28
N ALA A 207 5.82 -26.18 -0.06
CA ALA A 207 4.73 -26.42 0.89
C ALA A 207 3.95 -25.13 1.17
N VAL A 208 2.71 -25.24 1.65
CA VAL A 208 1.94 -24.11 2.19
C VAL A 208 2.28 -23.97 3.67
N LYS A 209 2.60 -22.77 4.12
CA LYS A 209 2.70 -22.39 5.53
C LYS A 209 1.65 -21.38 5.91
N GLN A 210 1.38 -21.26 7.22
CA GLN A 210 0.44 -20.30 7.76
C GLN A 210 1.03 -19.51 8.92
N PHE A 211 0.46 -18.31 9.12
CA PHE A 211 0.69 -17.49 10.31
C PHE A 211 -0.59 -16.75 10.68
N LYS A 212 -0.76 -16.41 11.96
CA LYS A 212 -1.88 -15.58 12.43
C LYS A 212 -1.36 -14.20 12.83
N VAL A 213 -2.01 -13.14 12.34
CA VAL A 213 -1.77 -11.78 12.78
C VAL A 213 -2.35 -11.63 14.19
N SER A 214 -1.68 -10.83 15.03
CA SER A 214 -2.14 -10.51 16.38
C SER A 214 -3.60 -10.04 16.40
N ASP A 215 -4.29 -10.30 17.48
CA ASP A 215 -5.66 -9.79 17.65
C ASP A 215 -5.62 -8.25 17.76
N THR A 216 -6.76 -7.61 17.47
CA THR A 216 -6.88 -6.14 17.52
C THR A 216 -6.48 -5.64 18.89
N PRO A 217 -5.52 -4.70 19.01
CA PRO A 217 -5.16 -4.12 20.30
C PRO A 217 -6.39 -3.45 20.93
N ASN A 218 -6.58 -3.65 22.22
CA ASN A 218 -7.60 -2.94 22.97
C ASN A 218 -7.10 -1.52 23.33
N ASN A 219 -7.00 -0.68 22.32
CA ASN A 219 -6.54 0.69 22.46
C ASN A 219 -7.69 1.61 22.93
N ARG A 220 -7.37 2.45 23.91
CA ARG A 220 -8.31 3.40 24.50
C ARG A 220 -8.25 4.78 23.86
N PHE A 221 -7.14 5.15 23.25
CA PHE A 221 -6.90 6.48 22.72
C PHE A 221 -6.99 6.50 21.19
N HIS A 222 -7.71 7.49 20.68
CA HIS A 222 -7.78 7.78 19.26
C HIS A 222 -7.45 9.25 19.05
N TYR A 223 -6.61 9.53 18.07
CA TYR A 223 -6.20 10.88 17.75
C TYR A 223 -5.75 10.98 16.29
N VAL A 224 -5.52 12.18 15.81
CA VAL A 224 -5.03 12.37 14.45
C VAL A 224 -3.58 12.82 14.44
N LYS A 225 -2.91 12.42 13.35
CA LYS A 225 -1.63 12.98 12.91
C LYS A 225 -1.80 13.59 11.54
N LYS A 226 -0.87 14.45 11.13
CA LYS A 226 -0.89 15.14 9.86
C LYS A 226 0.21 14.62 8.94
N SER A 227 -0.12 14.38 7.67
CA SER A 227 0.82 14.05 6.59
C SER A 227 0.52 14.95 5.40
N GLY A 228 1.40 15.91 5.13
CA GLY A 228 1.10 16.99 4.18
C GLY A 228 -0.13 17.80 4.63
N SER A 229 -1.15 17.87 3.78
CA SER A 229 -2.44 18.53 4.09
C SER A 229 -3.49 17.61 4.72
N ASN A 230 -3.25 16.30 4.77
CA ASN A 230 -4.24 15.34 5.24
C ASN A 230 -4.01 14.97 6.69
N TYR A 231 -5.10 14.87 7.44
CA TYR A 231 -5.15 14.18 8.72
C TYR A 231 -5.41 12.69 8.52
N TYR A 232 -4.89 11.87 9.42
CA TYR A 232 -5.18 10.44 9.49
C TYR A 232 -5.26 9.98 10.95
N ILE A 233 -6.10 9.01 11.21
CA ILE A 233 -6.43 8.57 12.57
C ILE A 233 -5.47 7.49 13.01
N ILE A 234 -5.00 7.63 14.25
CA ILE A 234 -4.18 6.68 15.00
C ILE A 234 -5.01 6.11 16.16
N SER A 235 -4.91 4.81 16.35
CA SER A 235 -5.38 4.10 17.54
C SER A 235 -4.17 3.74 18.39
N SER A 236 -4.19 4.05 19.70
CA SER A 236 -3.01 3.92 20.59
C SER A 236 -3.40 3.48 22.00
N ASN A 237 -2.48 2.82 22.69
CA ASN A 237 -2.54 2.64 24.14
C ASN A 237 -1.71 3.71 24.87
N GLU A 238 -1.75 3.71 26.21
CA GLU A 238 -1.01 4.67 27.04
C GLU A 238 0.52 4.60 26.87
N THR A 239 1.08 3.45 26.48
CA THR A 239 2.52 3.27 26.30
C THR A 239 2.98 3.72 24.91
N GLY A 240 2.06 4.21 24.06
CA GLY A 240 2.36 4.68 22.72
C GLY A 240 2.44 3.57 21.67
N GLN A 241 2.11 2.31 22.01
CA GLN A 241 1.92 1.28 20.98
C GLN A 241 0.67 1.61 20.17
N ASN A 242 0.85 1.82 18.90
CA ASN A 242 -0.20 2.35 18.04
C ASN A 242 -0.22 1.69 16.67
N PHE A 243 -1.34 1.86 15.97
CA PHE A 243 -1.47 1.56 14.55
C PHE A 243 -2.28 2.64 13.86
N GLN A 244 -2.08 2.79 12.56
CA GLN A 244 -2.81 3.71 11.71
C GLN A 244 -4.17 3.09 11.36
N LEU A 245 -5.26 3.80 11.71
CA LEU A 245 -6.62 3.31 11.49
C LEU A 245 -7.17 3.74 10.13
N THR A 246 -6.86 4.95 9.66
CA THR A 246 -7.27 5.47 8.34
C THR A 246 -6.06 5.78 7.48
N SER A 247 -6.20 5.67 6.14
CA SER A 247 -5.13 5.98 5.19
C SER A 247 -4.76 7.48 5.25
N ASN A 248 -3.47 7.79 5.19
CA ASN A 248 -2.97 9.18 5.05
C ASN A 248 -3.13 9.77 3.63
N ALA A 249 -3.57 8.97 2.68
CA ALA A 249 -3.93 9.45 1.34
C ALA A 249 -5.27 10.19 1.30
N VAL A 250 -6.09 10.06 2.34
CA VAL A 250 -7.41 10.67 2.46
C VAL A 250 -7.48 11.47 3.76
N ASN A 251 -8.04 12.69 3.71
CA ASN A 251 -8.18 13.53 4.88
C ASN A 251 -9.28 12.98 5.80
N SER A 252 -8.89 12.45 7.00
CA SER A 252 -9.78 11.84 7.98
C SER A 252 -9.46 12.36 9.38
N TRP A 253 -10.46 12.90 10.10
CA TRP A 253 -10.25 13.57 11.40
C TRP A 253 -11.44 13.40 12.35
N ARG A 254 -11.33 13.94 13.58
CA ARG A 254 -12.36 13.87 14.63
C ARG A 254 -12.80 12.44 14.93
N PRO A 255 -11.92 11.54 15.37
CA PRO A 255 -12.33 10.22 15.80
C PRO A 255 -13.27 10.32 17.01
N ARG A 256 -14.32 9.49 17.04
CA ARG A 256 -15.27 9.34 18.14
C ARG A 256 -15.62 7.87 18.29
N LEU A 257 -15.02 7.23 19.30
CA LEU A 257 -15.30 5.82 19.60
C LEU A 257 -16.63 5.71 20.32
N ASN A 258 -17.37 4.64 20.07
CA ASN A 258 -18.50 4.22 20.90
C ASN A 258 -18.39 2.71 21.13
N ASN A 259 -18.19 2.31 22.39
CA ASN A 259 -17.98 0.93 22.79
C ASN A 259 -19.24 0.07 22.61
N ASP A 260 -20.45 0.61 22.84
CA ASP A 260 -21.70 -0.12 22.65
C ASP A 260 -21.98 -0.42 21.18
N ALA A 261 -21.64 0.51 20.29
CA ALA A 261 -21.68 0.26 18.86
C ALA A 261 -20.54 -0.67 18.36
N GLY A 262 -19.43 -0.76 19.09
CA GLY A 262 -18.20 -1.42 18.66
C GLY A 262 -17.55 -0.73 17.45
N LEU A 263 -17.81 0.56 17.27
CA LEU A 263 -17.43 1.34 16.09
C LEU A 263 -16.74 2.64 16.48
N ILE A 264 -15.83 3.07 15.62
CA ILE A 264 -15.31 4.43 15.62
C ILE A 264 -15.95 5.20 14.47
N ALA A 265 -16.53 6.38 14.77
CA ALA A 265 -16.98 7.32 13.76
C ALA A 265 -15.92 8.40 13.56
N TYR A 266 -15.86 9.00 12.38
CA TYR A 266 -14.93 10.06 12.06
C TYR A 266 -15.41 10.88 10.88
N LEU A 267 -14.87 12.09 10.75
CA LEU A 267 -15.08 12.93 9.57
C LEU A 267 -14.07 12.57 8.48
N GLN A 268 -14.52 12.58 7.25
CA GLN A 268 -13.66 12.36 6.08
C GLN A 268 -14.08 13.23 4.91
N THR A 269 -13.10 13.74 4.15
CA THR A 269 -13.37 14.48 2.92
C THR A 269 -13.69 13.53 1.77
N VAL A 270 -14.83 13.73 1.12
CA VAL A 270 -15.25 13.02 -0.10
C VAL A 270 -15.66 14.04 -1.14
N SER A 271 -14.95 14.11 -2.26
CA SER A 271 -15.24 15.05 -3.37
C SER A 271 -15.43 16.51 -2.90
N GLY A 272 -14.58 16.95 -1.96
CA GLY A 272 -14.62 18.31 -1.42
C GLY A 272 -15.68 18.58 -0.35
N THR A 273 -16.44 17.58 0.07
CA THR A 273 -17.43 17.69 1.17
C THR A 273 -17.03 16.86 2.38
N THR A 274 -17.43 17.31 3.58
CA THR A 274 -17.19 16.60 4.82
C THR A 274 -18.32 15.62 5.10
N GLN A 275 -17.97 14.34 5.26
CA GLN A 275 -18.92 13.26 5.51
C GLN A 275 -18.54 12.51 6.80
N ILE A 276 -19.53 11.91 7.46
CA ILE A 276 -19.31 10.98 8.59
C ILE A 276 -19.12 9.58 8.04
N PHE A 277 -18.07 8.93 8.51
CA PHE A 277 -17.77 7.52 8.27
C PHE A 277 -17.75 6.75 9.59
N THR A 278 -17.98 5.45 9.51
CA THR A 278 -17.76 4.51 10.63
C THR A 278 -16.83 3.39 10.18
N ALA A 279 -16.07 2.85 11.13
CA ALA A 279 -15.24 1.66 10.95
C ALA A 279 -15.24 0.83 12.24
N LYS A 280 -14.83 -0.44 12.15
CA LYS A 280 -14.47 -1.21 13.35
C LYS A 280 -13.19 -0.65 13.99
N LYS A 281 -12.93 -1.04 15.25
CA LYS A 281 -11.73 -0.63 16.00
C LYS A 281 -10.40 -1.02 15.34
N ASP A 282 -10.42 -2.00 14.44
CA ASP A 282 -9.28 -2.45 13.63
C ASP A 282 -9.14 -1.70 12.31
N GLY A 283 -9.99 -0.71 12.02
CA GLY A 283 -10.03 0.03 10.76
C GLY A 283 -10.78 -0.68 9.63
N SER A 284 -11.26 -1.90 9.83
CA SER A 284 -12.01 -2.64 8.83
C SER A 284 -13.49 -2.19 8.76
N ASN A 285 -14.21 -2.69 7.75
CA ASN A 285 -15.64 -2.45 7.55
C ASN A 285 -16.02 -0.96 7.48
N VAL A 286 -15.21 -0.17 6.78
CA VAL A 286 -15.44 1.26 6.57
C VAL A 286 -16.76 1.49 5.84
N LYS A 287 -17.62 2.35 6.39
CA LYS A 287 -18.92 2.71 5.84
C LYS A 287 -19.14 4.20 5.90
N GLN A 288 -19.57 4.81 4.82
CA GLN A 288 -20.05 6.19 4.79
C GLN A 288 -21.48 6.23 5.36
N VAL A 289 -21.70 7.11 6.35
CA VAL A 289 -22.99 7.28 7.05
C VAL A 289 -23.80 8.41 6.42
N THR A 290 -23.17 9.57 6.21
CA THR A 290 -23.84 10.72 5.58
C THR A 290 -23.60 10.73 4.08
N THR A 291 -24.62 11.04 3.30
CA THR A 291 -24.54 11.13 1.82
C THR A 291 -25.22 12.40 1.30
N ASN A 292 -26.54 12.51 1.45
CA ASN A 292 -27.32 13.60 0.89
C ASN A 292 -27.22 14.91 1.71
N GLN A 293 -26.97 14.79 3.02
CA GLN A 293 -26.78 15.94 3.92
C GLN A 293 -25.40 15.82 4.55
N PRO A 294 -24.37 16.50 4.02
CA PRO A 294 -23.02 16.52 4.58
C PRO A 294 -22.94 17.31 5.90
N VAL A 295 -21.83 17.14 6.61
CA VAL A 295 -21.46 18.00 7.74
C VAL A 295 -20.94 19.32 7.18
N LEU A 296 -21.52 20.46 7.59
CA LEU A 296 -21.23 21.76 7.02
C LEU A 296 -21.06 22.83 8.11
N GLY A 297 -20.10 23.72 7.92
CA GLY A 297 -19.84 24.87 8.80
C GLY A 297 -18.86 25.86 8.17
N TYR A 298 -18.40 26.84 8.92
CA TYR A 298 -17.48 27.87 8.47
C TYR A 298 -16.04 27.35 8.33
N ASN A 299 -15.63 26.40 9.16
CA ASN A 299 -14.32 25.77 9.18
C ASN A 299 -14.44 24.28 9.47
N TYR A 300 -13.96 23.43 8.60
CA TYR A 300 -14.07 21.97 8.75
C TYR A 300 -13.26 21.42 9.94
N GLU A 301 -12.16 22.08 10.34
CA GLU A 301 -11.34 21.68 11.49
C GLU A 301 -12.06 21.89 12.82
N ASP A 302 -13.00 22.83 12.90
CA ASP A 302 -13.81 23.13 14.10
C ASP A 302 -15.12 22.32 14.17
N LEU A 303 -15.49 21.62 13.10
CA LEU A 303 -16.70 20.81 13.08
C LEU A 303 -16.54 19.61 13.98
N ASP A 304 -17.55 19.34 14.79
CA ASP A 304 -17.64 18.13 15.61
C ASP A 304 -19.05 17.55 15.56
N PHE A 305 -19.12 16.27 15.84
CA PHE A 305 -20.34 15.46 15.88
C PHE A 305 -20.28 14.54 17.09
N CYS A 306 -21.42 13.96 17.49
CA CYS A 306 -21.49 13.11 18.67
C CYS A 306 -22.32 11.85 18.41
N TRP A 307 -21.99 10.77 19.10
CA TRP A 307 -22.80 9.57 19.21
C TRP A 307 -23.92 9.74 20.24
N SER A 308 -25.06 9.05 20.02
CA SER A 308 -25.92 8.68 21.13
C SER A 308 -25.20 7.70 22.06
N ALA A 309 -25.51 7.68 23.36
CA ALA A 309 -24.83 6.81 24.32
C ALA A 309 -24.82 5.34 23.91
N ASN A 310 -25.94 4.82 23.41
CA ASN A 310 -26.07 3.43 22.96
C ASN A 310 -25.47 3.16 21.55
N GLY A 311 -24.86 4.17 20.95
CA GLY A 311 -24.23 4.04 19.62
C GLY A 311 -25.17 3.70 18.46
N SER A 312 -26.46 3.95 18.61
CA SER A 312 -27.42 3.69 17.51
C SER A 312 -27.54 4.85 16.52
N GLU A 313 -27.31 6.07 17.00
CA GLU A 313 -27.52 7.31 16.26
C GLU A 313 -26.31 8.25 16.39
N LEU A 314 -26.23 9.21 15.49
CA LEU A 314 -25.27 10.30 15.46
C LEU A 314 -26.01 11.63 15.31
N ILE A 315 -25.54 12.68 15.97
CA ILE A 315 -25.98 14.07 15.74
C ILE A 315 -24.82 14.86 15.14
N TYR A 316 -25.12 15.75 14.21
CA TYR A 316 -24.11 16.53 13.52
C TYR A 316 -24.66 17.86 12.96
N PRO A 317 -23.81 18.91 12.84
CA PRO A 317 -24.21 20.20 12.32
C PRO A 317 -24.17 20.27 10.79
N ALA A 318 -25.06 21.09 10.24
CA ALA A 318 -25.02 21.54 8.87
C ALA A 318 -25.43 23.02 8.82
N PHE A 319 -24.47 23.94 8.91
CA PHE A 319 -24.65 25.37 9.11
C PHE A 319 -25.51 25.66 10.36
N ASN A 320 -26.64 26.30 10.21
CA ASN A 320 -27.54 26.67 11.31
C ASN A 320 -28.50 25.54 11.74
N LYS A 321 -28.29 24.32 11.28
CA LYS A 321 -29.15 23.15 11.53
C LYS A 321 -28.39 22.04 12.20
N LEU A 322 -29.05 21.32 13.13
CA LEU A 322 -28.57 20.10 13.74
C LEU A 322 -29.40 18.92 13.22
N TYR A 323 -28.74 17.95 12.67
CA TYR A 323 -29.34 16.71 12.16
C TYR A 323 -29.03 15.51 13.06
N LYS A 324 -29.93 14.53 13.04
CA LYS A 324 -29.77 13.20 13.63
C LYS A 324 -29.87 12.16 12.53
N ILE A 325 -29.05 11.11 12.60
CA ILE A 325 -28.99 10.02 11.62
C ILE A 325 -28.65 8.71 12.33
N ASN A 326 -29.20 7.59 11.88
CA ASN A 326 -28.81 6.27 12.35
C ASN A 326 -27.38 5.92 11.88
N LYS A 327 -26.67 5.10 12.64
CA LYS A 327 -25.29 4.64 12.27
C LYS A 327 -25.22 3.89 10.93
N ASP A 328 -26.33 3.44 10.40
CA ASP A 328 -26.42 2.80 9.08
C ASP A 328 -26.71 3.79 7.94
N GLY A 329 -26.86 5.08 8.25
CA GLY A 329 -27.15 6.14 7.28
C GLY A 329 -28.63 6.34 7.01
N SER A 330 -29.52 5.58 7.65
CA SER A 330 -30.98 5.75 7.55
C SER A 330 -31.50 6.77 8.57
N GLY A 331 -32.75 7.13 8.51
CA GLY A 331 -33.46 7.88 9.56
C GLY A 331 -33.01 9.34 9.73
N LEU A 332 -32.49 9.99 8.67
CA LEU A 332 -32.09 11.39 8.71
C LEU A 332 -33.25 12.29 9.17
N THR A 333 -33.05 13.05 10.24
CA THR A 333 -34.04 13.93 10.84
C THR A 333 -33.41 15.26 11.26
N LEU A 334 -34.07 16.38 10.94
CA LEU A 334 -33.73 17.69 11.48
C LEU A 334 -34.26 17.81 12.92
N ILE A 335 -33.38 18.07 13.90
CA ILE A 335 -33.78 18.14 15.32
C ILE A 335 -33.70 19.55 15.89
N TYR A 336 -32.91 20.45 15.32
CA TYR A 336 -32.81 21.84 15.77
C TYR A 336 -32.41 22.79 14.63
N THR A 337 -32.88 24.05 14.73
CA THR A 337 -32.45 25.14 13.87
C THR A 337 -32.26 26.40 14.72
N THR A 338 -31.10 27.08 14.57
CA THR A 338 -30.87 28.32 15.31
C THR A 338 -31.83 29.43 14.86
N SER A 339 -32.39 30.16 15.80
CA SER A 339 -33.34 31.25 15.47
C SER A 339 -32.68 32.52 15.00
N ASP A 340 -31.40 32.71 15.32
CA ASP A 340 -30.60 33.88 14.92
C ASP A 340 -29.77 33.66 13.64
N GLY A 341 -29.85 32.46 13.01
CA GLY A 341 -29.11 32.09 11.82
C GLY A 341 -27.64 31.78 12.02
N ASN A 342 -27.13 31.84 13.24
CA ASN A 342 -25.74 31.48 13.55
C ASN A 342 -25.49 30.01 13.28
N PHE A 343 -24.27 29.67 12.87
CA PHE A 343 -23.88 28.30 12.55
C PHE A 343 -23.70 27.48 13.83
N ILE A 344 -24.20 26.26 13.83
CA ILE A 344 -23.83 25.24 14.79
C ILE A 344 -22.53 24.60 14.29
N THR A 345 -21.50 24.55 15.11
CA THR A 345 -20.20 23.95 14.74
C THR A 345 -19.82 22.77 15.60
N GLU A 346 -20.34 22.71 16.83
CA GLU A 346 -20.08 21.58 17.71
C GLU A 346 -21.38 21.19 18.43
N CYS A 347 -21.51 19.90 18.72
CA CYS A 347 -22.57 19.35 19.52
C CYS A 347 -22.03 18.20 20.37
N ASP A 348 -22.60 18.04 21.57
CA ASP A 348 -22.35 16.88 22.41
C ASP A 348 -23.66 16.43 23.08
N TRP A 349 -23.83 15.12 23.21
CA TRP A 349 -25.08 14.53 23.71
C TRP A 349 -24.82 13.91 25.08
N SER A 350 -25.60 14.33 26.10
CA SER A 350 -25.48 13.74 27.44
C SER A 350 -25.75 12.23 27.41
N ILE A 351 -25.03 11.48 28.23
CA ILE A 351 -25.08 10.00 28.20
C ILE A 351 -26.50 9.46 28.58
N ASP A 352 -27.25 10.20 29.37
CA ASP A 352 -28.66 9.88 29.68
C ASP A 352 -29.62 10.19 28.50
N GLY A 353 -29.11 10.77 27.45
CA GLY A 353 -29.87 11.15 26.25
C GLY A 353 -30.81 12.35 26.42
N SER A 354 -30.82 13.00 27.59
CA SER A 354 -31.82 14.04 27.90
C SER A 354 -31.46 15.44 27.42
N LYS A 355 -30.17 15.71 27.14
CA LYS A 355 -29.67 17.05 26.84
C LYS A 355 -28.68 17.02 25.67
N ILE A 356 -28.65 18.10 24.90
CA ILE A 356 -27.66 18.33 23.85
C ILE A 356 -27.00 19.68 24.11
N ALA A 357 -25.69 19.70 24.28
CA ALA A 357 -24.90 20.92 24.30
C ALA A 357 -24.58 21.35 22.84
N LEU A 358 -24.73 22.63 22.58
CA LEU A 358 -24.47 23.22 21.25
C LEU A 358 -23.52 24.40 21.40
N LYS A 359 -22.57 24.49 20.50
CA LYS A 359 -21.78 25.68 20.21
C LYS A 359 -22.29 26.30 18.92
N THR A 360 -22.63 27.59 18.99
CA THR A 360 -22.96 28.38 17.80
C THR A 360 -22.00 29.56 17.65
N ASN A 361 -21.79 30.01 16.43
CA ASN A 361 -20.95 31.15 16.07
C ASN A 361 -21.47 31.81 14.80
N ASP A 362 -21.01 33.06 14.54
CA ASP A 362 -21.26 33.72 13.27
C ASP A 362 -20.45 33.10 12.10
N VAL A 363 -20.58 33.68 10.92
CA VAL A 363 -19.87 33.22 9.70
C VAL A 363 -18.34 33.32 9.78
N ASN A 364 -17.81 34.10 10.73
CA ASN A 364 -16.38 34.27 10.97
C ASN A 364 -15.85 33.39 12.07
N GLY A 365 -16.70 32.53 12.69
CA GLY A 365 -16.32 31.65 13.79
C GLY A 365 -16.30 32.31 15.16
N TYR A 366 -16.76 33.54 15.28
CA TYR A 366 -16.78 34.33 16.50
C TYR A 366 -18.22 34.58 16.99
N ASN A 367 -18.40 35.47 17.97
CA ASN A 367 -19.69 35.70 18.60
C ASN A 367 -20.29 34.41 19.18
N VAL A 368 -19.42 33.65 19.85
CA VAL A 368 -19.71 32.27 20.29
C VAL A 368 -20.76 32.28 21.38
N LYS A 369 -21.73 31.37 21.24
CA LYS A 369 -22.65 30.96 22.32
C LYS A 369 -22.51 29.48 22.55
N ILE A 370 -22.49 29.07 23.83
CA ILE A 370 -22.60 27.68 24.26
C ILE A 370 -23.86 27.57 25.13
N PHE A 371 -24.74 26.69 24.73
CA PHE A 371 -26.00 26.48 25.46
C PHE A 371 -26.45 25.02 25.37
N ILE A 372 -27.36 24.65 26.26
CA ILE A 372 -27.89 23.29 26.33
C ILE A 372 -29.37 23.34 25.96
N ILE A 373 -29.80 22.40 25.11
CA ILE A 373 -31.21 22.21 24.75
C ILE A 373 -31.71 20.86 25.27
N ASP A 374 -33.03 20.77 25.47
CA ASP A 374 -33.73 19.51 25.63
C ASP A 374 -34.00 18.85 24.25
N LEU A 375 -34.56 17.65 24.25
CA LEU A 375 -34.87 16.92 23.00
C LEU A 375 -36.02 17.54 22.18
N LEU A 376 -36.74 18.52 22.75
CA LEU A 376 -37.77 19.30 22.04
C LEU A 376 -37.18 20.56 21.39
N GLY A 377 -35.88 20.83 21.60
CA GLY A 377 -35.18 22.00 21.08
C GLY A 377 -35.34 23.27 21.96
N ASN A 378 -35.86 23.15 23.19
CA ASN A 378 -35.92 24.29 24.11
C ASN A 378 -34.57 24.52 24.78
N VAL A 379 -34.12 25.76 24.83
CA VAL A 379 -32.91 26.14 25.57
C VAL A 379 -33.19 26.02 27.06
N VAL A 380 -32.51 25.09 27.71
CA VAL A 380 -32.67 24.84 29.16
C VAL A 380 -31.58 25.54 29.97
N GLN A 381 -30.43 25.82 29.40
CA GLN A 381 -29.32 26.51 30.06
C GLN A 381 -28.39 27.21 29.11
N THR A 382 -27.93 28.42 29.44
CA THR A 382 -26.84 29.11 28.72
C THR A 382 -25.57 28.97 29.55
N VAL A 383 -24.52 28.44 28.90
CA VAL A 383 -23.19 28.19 29.49
C VAL A 383 -22.24 29.36 29.21
N LEU A 384 -22.23 29.86 27.98
CA LEU A 384 -21.39 30.97 27.54
C LEU A 384 -22.15 31.85 26.55
N SER A 385 -22.09 33.17 26.72
CA SER A 385 -22.59 34.16 25.76
C SER A 385 -22.00 35.54 26.01
N GLY A 386 -21.98 36.39 24.98
CA GLY A 386 -21.56 37.78 25.10
C GLY A 386 -20.08 37.98 25.44
N GLN A 387 -19.24 37.01 25.12
CA GLN A 387 -17.78 37.07 25.30
C GLN A 387 -17.07 37.04 23.96
N SER A 388 -16.03 37.91 23.82
CA SER A 388 -15.16 37.90 22.64
C SER A 388 -14.17 36.72 22.70
N GLY A 389 -13.63 36.35 21.55
CA GLY A 389 -12.68 35.25 21.36
C GLY A 389 -13.34 33.94 20.97
N ALA A 390 -12.53 32.99 20.56
CA ALA A 390 -12.96 31.65 20.19
C ALA A 390 -13.31 30.80 21.42
N ALA A 391 -14.26 29.88 21.26
CA ALA A 391 -14.53 28.83 22.23
C ALA A 391 -15.00 27.56 21.51
N GLY A 392 -14.87 26.37 22.15
CA GLY A 392 -15.27 25.08 21.59
C GLY A 392 -14.83 23.90 22.44
N GLY A 393 -14.84 22.69 21.87
CA GLY A 393 -14.42 21.47 22.57
C GLY A 393 -15.44 21.00 23.60
N LEU A 394 -16.71 20.90 23.21
CA LEU A 394 -17.78 20.50 24.11
C LEU A 394 -17.69 19.02 24.47
N ASN A 395 -17.78 18.71 25.78
CA ASN A 395 -17.89 17.32 26.20
C ASN A 395 -18.59 17.23 27.57
N PHE A 396 -19.71 16.49 27.64
CA PHE A 396 -20.40 16.19 28.89
C PHE A 396 -19.64 15.20 29.77
N SER A 397 -19.73 15.36 31.05
CA SER A 397 -19.37 14.32 32.03
C SER A 397 -20.30 13.11 31.91
N ILE A 398 -19.83 11.93 32.35
CA ILE A 398 -20.64 10.70 32.36
C ILE A 398 -21.94 10.88 33.17
N ALA A 399 -21.90 11.66 34.24
CA ALA A 399 -23.09 11.99 35.04
C ALA A 399 -24.02 13.01 34.38
N GLY A 400 -23.65 13.62 33.26
CA GLY A 400 -24.45 14.61 32.54
C GLY A 400 -24.71 15.92 33.30
N ASN A 401 -23.96 16.18 34.37
CA ASN A 401 -24.12 17.35 35.23
C ASN A 401 -22.96 18.36 35.11
N LYS A 402 -21.94 18.06 34.30
CA LYS A 402 -20.82 18.94 33.99
C LYS A 402 -20.59 18.99 32.50
N LEU A 403 -20.05 20.10 32.03
CA LEU A 403 -19.66 20.30 30.62
C LEU A 403 -18.23 20.86 30.56
N LEU A 404 -17.36 20.24 29.81
CA LEU A 404 -16.06 20.82 29.41
C LEU A 404 -16.26 21.74 28.21
N PHE A 405 -15.49 22.82 28.16
CA PHE A 405 -15.27 23.64 26.98
C PHE A 405 -13.94 24.38 27.06
N ALA A 406 -13.35 24.69 25.94
CA ALA A 406 -12.19 25.58 25.84
C ALA A 406 -12.68 26.99 25.45
N ARG A 407 -11.99 28.05 25.95
CA ARG A 407 -12.23 29.43 25.57
C ARG A 407 -10.95 30.23 25.53
N ASP A 408 -10.74 31.03 24.50
CA ASP A 408 -9.67 32.04 24.46
C ASP A 408 -10.07 33.24 25.29
N ILE A 409 -9.48 33.37 26.48
CA ILE A 409 -9.76 34.46 27.40
C ILE A 409 -9.09 35.78 27.02
N SER A 410 -8.18 35.77 26.02
CA SER A 410 -7.58 37.00 25.50
C SER A 410 -8.62 37.89 24.79
N GLY A 411 -9.72 37.29 24.33
CA GLY A 411 -10.74 37.99 23.53
C GLY A 411 -10.26 38.37 22.14
N TYR A 412 -9.10 37.87 21.69
CA TYR A 412 -8.53 38.21 20.36
C TYR A 412 -9.31 37.50 19.26
N GLU A 413 -9.75 38.28 18.28
CA GLU A 413 -10.44 37.81 17.09
C GLU A 413 -9.68 38.19 15.84
N ASN A 414 -9.49 37.25 14.92
CA ASN A 414 -8.70 37.49 13.72
C ASN A 414 -9.09 36.52 12.57
N PRO A 415 -8.85 36.89 11.30
CA PRO A 415 -9.25 36.06 10.15
C PRO A 415 -8.59 34.68 10.05
N ASN A 416 -7.47 34.49 10.76
CA ASN A 416 -6.75 33.21 10.76
C ASN A 416 -7.15 32.31 11.95
N HIS A 417 -8.17 32.69 12.72
CA HIS A 417 -8.68 31.95 13.89
C HIS A 417 -7.59 31.62 14.94
N ARG A 418 -6.50 32.40 14.97
CA ARG A 418 -5.43 32.22 15.94
C ARG A 418 -5.90 32.60 17.32
N GLN A 419 -5.68 31.70 18.29
CA GLN A 419 -6.01 31.86 19.70
C GLN A 419 -4.74 32.18 20.50
N LEU A 420 -4.84 33.05 21.52
CA LEU A 420 -3.66 33.53 22.25
C LEU A 420 -3.57 32.99 23.67
N ASP A 421 -4.69 32.74 24.36
CA ASP A 421 -4.73 32.19 25.72
C ASP A 421 -6.00 31.35 25.91
N SER A 422 -6.10 30.26 25.13
CA SER A 422 -7.20 29.32 25.30
C SER A 422 -6.98 28.44 26.52
N ARG A 423 -8.03 28.32 27.31
CA ARG A 423 -8.08 27.56 28.57
C ARG A 423 -9.30 26.68 28.60
N ILE A 424 -9.20 25.58 29.34
CA ILE A 424 -10.29 24.63 29.53
C ILE A 424 -11.06 25.03 30.80
N PHE A 425 -12.36 25.09 30.64
CA PHE A 425 -13.31 25.34 31.71
C PHE A 425 -14.17 24.08 31.99
N LEU A 426 -14.34 23.80 33.27
CA LEU A 426 -15.27 22.82 33.78
C LEU A 426 -16.52 23.56 34.28
N TYR A 427 -17.63 23.46 33.58
CA TYR A 427 -18.90 24.06 33.94
C TYR A 427 -19.77 23.08 34.73
N ASP A 428 -20.20 23.47 35.93
CA ASP A 428 -21.17 22.71 36.75
C ASP A 428 -22.58 23.21 36.41
N LEU A 429 -23.42 22.32 35.88
CA LEU A 429 -24.76 22.64 35.43
C LEU A 429 -25.70 22.95 36.61
N ASN A 430 -25.46 22.35 37.80
CA ASN A 430 -26.28 22.56 38.96
C ASN A 430 -25.94 23.87 39.66
N ALA A 431 -24.66 24.18 39.76
CA ALA A 431 -24.15 25.40 40.39
C ALA A 431 -24.17 26.62 39.46
N ASN A 432 -24.31 26.43 38.16
CA ASN A 432 -24.16 27.47 37.13
C ASN A 432 -22.80 28.21 37.20
N THR A 433 -21.72 27.50 37.46
CA THR A 433 -20.38 28.07 37.62
C THR A 433 -19.36 27.37 36.74
N ALA A 434 -18.40 28.13 36.19
CA ALA A 434 -17.29 27.61 35.44
C ALA A 434 -15.99 27.70 36.25
N THR A 435 -15.21 26.63 36.28
CA THR A 435 -13.88 26.55 36.90
C THR A 435 -12.81 26.44 35.84
N ASP A 436 -11.81 27.33 35.86
CA ASP A 436 -10.66 27.29 34.96
C ASP A 436 -9.67 26.18 35.40
N ILE A 437 -9.76 24.99 34.76
CA ILE A 437 -8.92 23.85 35.10
C ILE A 437 -7.54 23.97 34.46
N SER A 438 -7.36 24.75 33.41
CA SER A 438 -6.04 25.08 32.84
C SER A 438 -5.21 25.91 33.80
N GLN A 439 -5.84 26.85 34.55
CA GLN A 439 -5.17 27.63 35.60
C GLN A 439 -4.75 26.71 36.76
N ILE A 440 -5.65 25.86 37.24
CA ILE A 440 -5.39 24.94 38.37
C ILE A 440 -4.26 23.96 37.99
N SER A 441 -4.19 23.50 36.76
CA SER A 441 -3.13 22.60 36.25
C SER A 441 -1.87 23.32 35.82
N LYS A 442 -1.73 24.63 36.09
CA LYS A 442 -0.57 25.46 35.73
C LYS A 442 -0.22 25.42 34.24
N LYS A 443 -1.21 25.71 33.39
CA LYS A 443 -0.99 25.82 31.95
C LYS A 443 0.24 26.71 31.66
N PRO A 444 1.21 26.28 30.80
CA PRO A 444 2.36 27.08 30.41
C PRO A 444 1.91 28.39 29.74
N LEU A 445 2.63 29.50 30.05
CA LEU A 445 2.41 30.76 29.40
C LEU A 445 2.70 30.67 27.90
N GLY A 446 1.92 31.39 27.08
CA GLY A 446 2.10 31.39 25.64
C GLY A 446 1.61 30.11 24.93
N THR A 447 0.80 29.30 25.62
CA THR A 447 0.19 28.08 25.04
C THR A 447 -1.33 28.18 25.04
N ASN A 448 -1.97 27.31 24.27
CA ASN A 448 -3.42 27.10 24.22
C ASN A 448 -3.76 25.67 24.61
N ASP A 449 -4.80 25.49 25.42
CA ASP A 449 -5.44 24.22 25.71
C ASP A 449 -6.76 24.18 24.95
N LEU A 450 -6.96 23.15 24.13
CA LEU A 450 -8.04 23.05 23.16
C LEU A 450 -8.63 21.65 23.16
N ASP A 451 -9.89 21.53 22.72
CA ASP A 451 -10.55 20.25 22.41
C ASP A 451 -10.53 19.22 23.56
N PRO A 452 -11.03 19.59 24.78
CA PRO A 452 -10.99 18.71 25.95
C PRO A 452 -11.99 17.55 25.86
N ARG A 453 -11.59 16.39 26.43
CA ARG A 453 -12.44 15.21 26.58
C ARG A 453 -12.27 14.59 27.95
N PHE A 454 -13.39 14.31 28.64
CA PHE A 454 -13.37 13.53 29.88
C PHE A 454 -12.89 12.11 29.66
N SER A 455 -12.24 11.55 30.65
CA SER A 455 -12.10 10.10 30.76
C SER A 455 -13.43 9.40 30.98
N PRO A 456 -13.57 8.11 30.67
CA PRO A 456 -14.82 7.35 30.88
C PRO A 456 -15.30 7.29 32.33
N ASN A 457 -14.51 7.71 33.30
CA ASN A 457 -14.85 7.77 34.74
C ASN A 457 -14.81 9.19 35.31
N ASP A 458 -14.74 10.21 34.45
CA ASP A 458 -14.66 11.64 34.82
C ASP A 458 -13.45 12.03 35.72
N ALA A 459 -12.47 11.13 35.93
CA ALA A 459 -11.34 11.39 36.83
C ALA A 459 -10.20 12.16 36.15
N GLU A 460 -10.20 12.19 34.85
CA GLU A 460 -9.13 12.79 34.01
C GLU A 460 -9.75 13.53 32.83
N VAL A 461 -8.98 14.42 32.25
CA VAL A 461 -9.30 15.14 30.99
C VAL A 461 -8.09 15.07 30.08
N ILE A 462 -8.29 14.63 28.83
CA ILE A 462 -7.29 14.80 27.76
C ILE A 462 -7.68 15.98 26.89
N PHE A 463 -6.69 16.62 26.31
CA PHE A 463 -6.88 17.79 25.47
C PHE A 463 -5.65 18.05 24.60
N MET A 464 -5.79 18.90 23.62
CA MET A 464 -4.70 19.33 22.77
C MET A 464 -4.05 20.56 23.38
N ASN A 465 -2.71 20.55 23.52
CA ASN A 465 -1.89 21.71 23.89
C ASN A 465 -0.97 22.10 22.76
N THR A 466 -0.83 23.40 22.51
CA THR A 466 0.06 23.94 21.47
C THR A 466 0.54 25.35 21.87
N SER A 467 1.65 25.82 21.30
CA SER A 467 2.03 27.23 21.38
C SER A 467 0.96 28.15 20.77
N ASN A 468 0.87 29.38 21.25
CA ASN A 468 -0.04 30.38 20.68
C ASN A 468 0.48 31.05 19.40
N ASP A 469 1.59 30.56 18.82
CA ASP A 469 2.16 31.05 17.56
C ASP A 469 1.36 30.64 16.30
N GLY A 470 0.46 29.64 16.43
CA GLY A 470 -0.39 29.14 15.36
C GLY A 470 0.27 28.18 14.37
N ILE A 471 1.56 27.85 14.57
CA ILE A 471 2.36 27.01 13.66
C ILE A 471 3.08 25.85 14.36
N SER A 472 3.27 25.94 15.68
CA SER A 472 3.94 24.90 16.45
C SER A 472 3.17 23.61 16.49
N GLN A 473 3.92 22.53 16.73
CA GLN A 473 3.39 21.19 16.94
C GLN A 473 2.35 21.18 18.06
N LYS A 474 1.35 20.35 17.91
CA LYS A 474 0.30 20.09 18.90
C LYS A 474 0.57 18.77 19.59
N ASP A 475 0.37 18.73 20.90
CA ASP A 475 0.57 17.55 21.73
C ASP A 475 -0.73 17.23 22.48
N ILE A 476 -1.01 15.97 22.73
CA ILE A 476 -2.10 15.56 23.61
C ILE A 476 -1.57 15.48 25.02
N VAL A 477 -2.21 16.24 25.89
CA VAL A 477 -1.90 16.36 27.32
C VAL A 477 -3.05 15.83 28.13
N LYS A 478 -2.75 15.26 29.29
CA LYS A 478 -3.71 14.76 30.28
C LYS A 478 -3.63 15.59 31.56
N ILE A 479 -4.79 15.94 32.10
CA ILE A 479 -4.95 16.45 33.47
C ILE A 479 -5.64 15.36 34.29
N THR A 480 -5.03 15.04 35.46
CA THR A 480 -5.65 14.15 36.46
C THR A 480 -6.21 15.01 37.60
N PHE A 481 -7.48 14.88 37.88
CA PHE A 481 -8.14 15.58 38.99
C PHE A 481 -7.65 15.02 40.32
N ASN A 482 -7.34 15.91 41.23
CA ASN A 482 -6.98 15.54 42.61
C ASN A 482 -7.83 16.30 43.61
N ASN A 483 -8.75 15.60 44.22
CA ASN A 483 -9.67 16.19 45.23
C ASN A 483 -8.98 16.60 46.51
N ALA A 484 -7.75 16.15 46.79
CA ALA A 484 -6.99 16.45 47.99
C ALA A 484 -6.03 17.66 47.83
N ASN A 485 -5.73 18.08 46.59
CA ASN A 485 -4.78 19.15 46.29
C ASN A 485 -5.42 20.25 45.44
N THR A 486 -4.96 21.47 45.64
CA THR A 486 -5.34 22.66 44.84
C THR A 486 -4.68 22.68 43.48
N GLU A 487 -3.90 21.65 43.12
CA GLU A 487 -3.16 21.54 41.88
C GLU A 487 -3.47 20.21 41.17
N TYR A 488 -3.82 20.28 39.88
CA TYR A 488 -4.04 19.12 39.07
C TYR A 488 -2.76 18.74 38.30
N LEU A 489 -2.43 17.45 38.28
CA LEU A 489 -1.26 16.95 37.60
C LEU A 489 -1.47 17.00 36.06
N ARG A 490 -0.50 17.58 35.37
CA ARG A 490 -0.48 17.73 33.92
C ARG A 490 0.65 16.86 33.31
N THR A 491 0.33 15.99 32.36
CA THR A 491 1.31 15.11 31.69
C THR A 491 1.06 15.05 30.20
N THR A 492 2.13 15.10 29.38
CA THR A 492 2.02 14.87 27.94
C THR A 492 1.90 13.37 27.67
N LEU A 493 0.87 12.98 26.93
CA LEU A 493 0.64 11.58 26.50
C LEU A 493 1.23 11.30 25.13
N PHE A 494 0.90 12.12 24.13
CA PHE A 494 1.29 11.89 22.75
C PHE A 494 1.79 13.18 22.12
N ALA A 495 3.01 13.13 21.59
CA ALA A 495 3.58 14.22 20.83
C ALA A 495 3.11 14.18 19.37
N ASN A 496 3.01 15.37 18.75
CA ASN A 496 2.58 15.54 17.36
C ASN A 496 1.23 14.84 17.10
N ALA A 497 0.23 15.18 17.90
CA ALA A 497 -1.08 14.55 17.93
C ALA A 497 -2.17 15.59 18.21
N GLU A 498 -3.32 15.44 17.55
CA GLU A 498 -4.42 16.40 17.58
C GLU A 498 -5.78 15.69 17.73
N MET A 499 -6.82 16.44 18.11
CA MET A 499 -8.22 16.01 18.13
C MET A 499 -8.41 14.68 18.87
N PRO A 500 -8.10 14.63 20.18
CA PRO A 500 -8.13 13.39 20.93
C PRO A 500 -9.55 12.89 21.18
N ASP A 501 -9.64 11.57 21.34
CA ASP A 501 -10.79 10.87 21.91
C ASP A 501 -10.31 9.66 22.70
N TRP A 502 -11.05 9.25 23.72
CA TRP A 502 -10.77 8.04 24.49
C TRP A 502 -12.02 7.45 25.14
N GLU A 503 -11.91 6.14 25.39
CA GLU A 503 -12.98 5.34 25.97
C GLU A 503 -12.43 4.29 26.96
#